data_57cb70dbe795308e8f24e99ad24fff86
#
_entry.id   57cb70dbe795308e8f24e99ad24fff86
#
_cell.length_a   1.000
_cell.length_b   1.000
_cell.length_c   1.000
_cell.angle_alpha   90.00
_cell.angle_beta   90.00
_cell.angle_gamma   90.00
#
_symmetry.space_group_name_H-M   'P 1'
#
loop_
_entity.id
_entity.type
_entity.pdbx_description
1 polymer ?
#
loop_
_entity_poly.entity_id
_entity_poly.type
_entity_poly.pdbx_seq_one_letter_code
_entity_poly.pdbx_strand_id
1 'polypeptide(L)'
;MSSAVLEQFRRIGRDLFVAGVVSSHGGNLSVRMGDRIGITRRGSMLARLEERDVIETGLSENDANVVLASTEINVHRAIYEATAAQAIVHAHPPYAIARSLMCDEIVPINSEGSYLLHKVPVVHTELTAGSKQ
;
A
#
# COMPACT_ATOMS: atom_id res chain seq x y z
N MET A 1 -12.87 13.67 -0.53
CA MET A 1 -11.43 13.71 -0.11
C MET A 1 -10.88 15.12 -0.21
N SER A 2 -9.99 15.57 0.71
CA SER A 2 -9.40 16.90 0.61
C SER A 2 -8.34 16.99 -0.50
N SER A 3 -8.16 18.17 -1.10
CA SER A 3 -7.12 18.41 -2.11
C SER A 3 -5.71 18.14 -1.59
N ALA A 4 -5.46 18.38 -0.31
CA ALA A 4 -4.18 18.11 0.33
C ALA A 4 -3.84 16.60 0.39
N VAL A 5 -4.82 15.76 0.67
CA VAL A 5 -4.65 14.29 0.67
C VAL A 5 -4.40 13.79 -0.75
N LEU A 6 -5.15 14.27 -1.74
CA LEU A 6 -4.92 13.91 -3.14
C LEU A 6 -3.51 14.29 -3.61
N GLU A 7 -3.03 15.45 -3.22
CA GLU A 7 -1.66 15.89 -3.59
C GLU A 7 -0.59 15.03 -2.93
N GLN A 8 -0.79 14.57 -1.70
CA GLN A 8 0.10 13.59 -1.06
C GLN A 8 0.12 12.26 -1.83
N PHE A 9 -1.04 11.74 -2.24
CA PHE A 9 -1.11 10.54 -3.08
C PHE A 9 -0.32 10.69 -4.37
N ARG A 10 -0.47 11.82 -5.07
CA ARG A 10 0.27 12.11 -6.31
C ARG A 10 1.76 12.16 -6.10
N ARG A 11 2.22 12.87 -5.07
CA ARG A 11 3.63 13.00 -4.75
C ARG A 11 4.24 11.65 -4.40
N ILE A 12 3.66 10.93 -3.44
CA ILE A 12 4.18 9.63 -3.00
C ILE A 12 4.15 8.61 -4.14
N GLY A 13 3.05 8.54 -4.90
CA GLY A 13 2.94 7.63 -6.04
C GLY A 13 3.99 7.88 -7.11
N ARG A 14 4.29 9.15 -7.40
CA ARG A 14 5.35 9.54 -8.32
C ARG A 14 6.74 9.18 -7.77
N ASP A 15 7.01 9.45 -6.50
CA ASP A 15 8.28 9.15 -5.85
C ASP A 15 8.58 7.65 -5.88
N LEU A 16 7.58 6.80 -5.58
CA LEU A 16 7.69 5.35 -5.65
C LEU A 16 8.01 4.86 -7.07
N PHE A 17 7.36 5.46 -8.08
CA PHE A 17 7.62 5.12 -9.48
C PHE A 17 9.04 5.53 -9.91
N VAL A 18 9.47 6.74 -9.57
CA VAL A 18 10.83 7.24 -9.88
C VAL A 18 11.90 6.41 -9.15
N ALA A 19 11.62 5.98 -7.91
CA ALA A 19 12.50 5.09 -7.16
C ALA A 19 12.54 3.64 -7.71
N GLY A 20 11.70 3.30 -8.69
CA GLY A 20 11.67 1.97 -9.31
C GLY A 20 11.13 0.86 -8.40
N VAL A 21 10.36 1.23 -7.37
CA VAL A 21 9.76 0.27 -6.42
C VAL A 21 8.32 -0.07 -6.75
N VAL A 22 7.75 0.50 -7.79
CA VAL A 22 6.47 0.10 -8.39
C VAL A 22 6.56 0.10 -9.90
N SER A 23 5.80 -0.78 -10.55
CA SER A 23 5.63 -0.79 -12.01
C SER A 23 4.56 0.24 -12.44
N SER A 24 4.21 0.25 -13.73
CA SER A 24 3.20 1.17 -14.25
C SER A 24 1.83 1.06 -13.54
N HIS A 25 1.42 -0.15 -13.15
CA HIS A 25 0.12 -0.42 -12.51
C HIS A 25 0.26 -1.23 -11.21
N GLY A 26 1.50 -1.40 -10.74
CA GLY A 26 1.78 -2.10 -9.48
C GLY A 26 1.77 -1.17 -8.29
N GLY A 27 1.57 -1.75 -7.10
CA GLY A 27 1.48 -1.00 -5.87
C GLY A 27 0.14 -0.30 -5.67
N ASN A 28 -0.09 0.17 -4.48
CA ASN A 28 -1.28 0.95 -4.13
C ASN A 28 -1.04 1.74 -2.84
N LEU A 29 -1.86 2.76 -2.62
CA LEU A 29 -1.78 3.67 -1.48
C LEU A 29 -3.12 3.76 -0.81
N SER A 30 -3.14 3.92 0.52
CA SER A 30 -4.35 4.29 1.23
C SER A 30 -4.09 5.19 2.42
N VAL A 31 -5.16 5.85 2.89
CA VAL A 31 -5.19 6.67 4.08
C VAL A 31 -6.47 6.40 4.86
N ARG A 32 -6.36 6.33 6.20
CA ARG A 32 -7.50 6.25 7.10
C ARG A 32 -8.13 7.62 7.28
N MET A 33 -9.45 7.70 7.19
CA MET A 33 -10.23 8.93 7.36
C MET A 33 -11.43 8.65 8.28
N GLY A 34 -11.14 8.45 9.57
CA GLY A 34 -12.15 8.03 10.55
C GLY A 34 -12.66 6.61 10.25
N ASP A 35 -13.94 6.48 9.95
CA ASP A 35 -14.63 5.25 9.56
C ASP A 35 -14.57 4.95 8.04
N ARG A 36 -13.85 5.80 7.30
CA ARG A 36 -13.63 5.67 5.85
C ARG A 36 -12.18 5.39 5.52
N ILE A 37 -11.94 4.87 4.32
CA ILE A 37 -10.62 4.70 3.72
C ILE A 37 -10.60 5.39 2.36
N GLY A 38 -9.58 6.22 2.12
CA GLY A 38 -9.20 6.65 0.78
C GLY A 38 -8.15 5.70 0.23
N ILE A 39 -8.41 5.04 -0.89
CA ILE A 39 -7.51 4.04 -1.48
C ILE A 39 -7.40 4.24 -2.99
N THR A 40 -6.24 3.95 -3.57
CA THR A 40 -6.07 4.02 -5.01
C THR A 40 -6.98 3.04 -5.73
N ARG A 41 -7.50 3.48 -6.87
CA ARG A 41 -8.39 2.69 -7.73
C ARG A 41 -7.66 1.49 -8.32
N ARG A 42 -8.39 0.41 -8.54
CA ARG A 42 -7.90 -0.75 -9.28
C ARG A 42 -7.38 -0.34 -10.66
N GLY A 43 -6.15 -0.75 -10.97
CA GLY A 43 -5.51 -0.48 -12.26
C GLY A 43 -5.08 0.97 -12.48
N SER A 44 -5.11 1.85 -11.46
CA SER A 44 -4.54 3.18 -11.57
C SER A 44 -3.01 3.15 -11.64
N MET A 45 -2.44 4.17 -12.25
CA MET A 45 -0.98 4.36 -12.31
C MET A 45 -0.55 5.31 -11.21
N LEU A 46 0.21 4.83 -10.23
CA LEU A 46 0.67 5.65 -9.10
C LEU A 46 1.44 6.90 -9.55
N ALA A 47 2.20 6.81 -10.65
CA ALA A 47 2.95 7.93 -11.21
C ALA A 47 2.08 9.07 -11.77
N ARG A 48 0.78 8.84 -12.00
CA ARG A 48 -0.12 9.76 -12.72
C ARG A 48 -1.53 9.75 -12.15
N LEU A 49 -1.66 9.78 -10.83
CA LEU A 49 -2.96 9.77 -10.16
C LEU A 49 -3.77 11.02 -10.46
N GLU A 50 -5.00 10.82 -10.87
CA GLU A 50 -6.05 11.84 -10.98
C GLU A 50 -7.02 11.72 -9.78
N GLU A 51 -7.92 12.67 -9.61
CA GLU A 51 -8.89 12.63 -8.52
C GLU A 51 -9.77 11.37 -8.55
N ARG A 52 -10.19 10.95 -9.75
CA ARG A 52 -10.97 9.73 -9.98
C ARG A 52 -10.23 8.43 -9.64
N ASP A 53 -8.91 8.49 -9.45
CA ASP A 53 -8.06 7.34 -9.15
C ASP A 53 -7.90 7.10 -7.65
N VAL A 54 -8.51 7.94 -6.81
CA VAL A 54 -8.58 7.70 -5.36
C VAL A 54 -10.04 7.52 -4.97
N ILE A 55 -10.34 6.32 -4.50
CA ILE A 55 -11.69 5.87 -4.14
C ILE A 55 -11.86 6.02 -2.63
N GLU A 56 -12.94 6.68 -2.24
CA GLU A 56 -13.35 6.74 -0.84
C GLU A 56 -14.46 5.72 -0.60
N THR A 57 -14.23 4.79 0.33
CA THR A 57 -15.18 3.72 0.70
C THR A 57 -15.15 3.45 2.20
N GLY A 58 -16.03 2.60 2.70
CA GLY A 58 -16.06 2.23 4.12
C GLY A 58 -14.79 1.51 4.57
N LEU A 59 -14.29 1.85 5.77
CA LEU A 59 -13.14 1.19 6.34
C LEU A 59 -13.46 -0.27 6.73
N SER A 60 -14.60 -0.50 7.37
CA SER A 60 -15.04 -1.83 7.84
C SER A 60 -16.17 -2.41 7.01
N GLU A 61 -16.97 -1.59 6.35
CA GLU A 61 -18.15 -2.00 5.61
C GLU A 61 -18.02 -1.72 4.12
N ASN A 62 -18.64 -2.55 3.30
CA ASN A 62 -18.69 -2.35 1.87
C ASN A 62 -19.82 -1.36 1.51
N ASP A 63 -19.50 -0.39 0.70
CA ASP A 63 -20.45 0.45 -0.03
C ASP A 63 -20.31 0.23 -1.54
N ALA A 64 -21.06 0.97 -2.34
CA ALA A 64 -21.05 0.82 -3.80
C ALA A 64 -19.67 1.13 -4.44
N ASN A 65 -18.83 1.91 -3.76
CA ASN A 65 -17.52 2.30 -4.28
C ASN A 65 -16.44 1.22 -4.14
N VAL A 66 -16.64 0.24 -3.24
CA VAL A 66 -15.64 -0.81 -2.98
C VAL A 66 -15.21 -1.56 -4.24
N VAL A 67 -16.11 -1.71 -5.20
CA VAL A 67 -15.82 -2.40 -6.48
C VAL A 67 -14.78 -1.68 -7.34
N LEU A 68 -14.59 -0.38 -7.11
CA LEU A 68 -13.62 0.44 -7.82
C LEU A 68 -12.26 0.49 -7.10
N ALA A 69 -12.21 0.15 -5.83
CA ALA A 69 -11.01 0.18 -5.01
C ALA A 69 -9.95 -0.83 -5.50
N SER A 70 -8.69 -0.64 -5.07
CA SER A 70 -7.63 -1.64 -5.28
C SER A 70 -8.09 -3.03 -4.84
N THR A 71 -7.64 -4.07 -5.53
CA THR A 71 -7.87 -5.48 -5.14
C THR A 71 -7.31 -5.80 -3.75
N GLU A 72 -6.34 -5.00 -3.28
CA GLU A 72 -5.69 -5.14 -1.98
C GLU A 72 -6.46 -4.49 -0.81
N ILE A 73 -7.67 -3.96 -1.06
CA ILE A 73 -8.45 -3.26 -0.02
C ILE A 73 -8.64 -4.09 1.26
N ASN A 74 -8.80 -5.41 1.13
CA ASN A 74 -8.96 -6.27 2.30
C ASN A 74 -7.68 -6.37 3.13
N VAL A 75 -6.51 -6.36 2.48
CA VAL A 75 -5.20 -6.34 3.16
C VAL A 75 -5.04 -5.01 3.90
N HIS A 76 -5.34 -3.90 3.24
CA HIS A 76 -5.29 -2.57 3.89
C HIS A 76 -6.22 -2.47 5.09
N ARG A 77 -7.45 -2.96 4.98
CA ARG A 77 -8.42 -3.00 6.08
C ARG A 77 -7.91 -3.81 7.26
N ALA A 78 -7.36 -5.02 6.99
CA ALA A 78 -6.79 -5.87 8.03
C ALA A 78 -5.62 -5.19 8.77
N ILE A 79 -4.75 -4.48 8.06
CA ILE A 79 -3.66 -3.71 8.67
C ILE A 79 -4.21 -2.57 9.53
N TYR A 80 -5.21 -1.83 9.04
CA TYR A 80 -5.83 -0.75 9.81
C TYR A 80 -6.58 -1.25 11.06
N GLU A 81 -7.16 -2.43 10.98
CA GLU A 81 -7.82 -3.07 12.12
C GLU A 81 -6.80 -3.51 13.19
N ALA A 82 -5.69 -4.11 12.75
CA ALA A 82 -4.66 -4.66 13.64
C ALA A 82 -3.68 -3.63 14.20
N THR A 83 -3.63 -2.41 13.64
CA THR A 83 -2.60 -1.41 13.96
C THR A 83 -3.16 0.00 14.10
N ALA A 84 -2.34 0.91 14.63
CA ALA A 84 -2.64 2.35 14.68
C ALA A 84 -2.21 3.10 13.41
N ALA A 85 -1.88 2.40 12.31
CA ALA A 85 -1.46 3.02 11.06
C ALA A 85 -2.52 3.99 10.53
N GLN A 86 -2.08 5.14 10.02
CA GLN A 86 -2.96 6.15 9.41
C GLN A 86 -2.85 6.17 7.89
N ALA A 87 -1.78 5.59 7.35
CA ALA A 87 -1.56 5.45 5.91
C ALA A 87 -0.83 4.15 5.61
N ILE A 88 -1.05 3.59 4.43
CA ILE A 88 -0.38 2.39 3.95
C ILE A 88 0.19 2.68 2.55
N VAL A 89 1.44 2.27 2.38
CA VAL A 89 2.13 2.26 1.09
C VAL A 89 2.43 0.80 0.74
N HIS A 90 1.82 0.30 -0.32
CA HIS A 90 2.14 -1.01 -0.88
C HIS A 90 3.03 -0.81 -2.11
N ALA A 91 4.22 -1.35 -2.07
CA ALA A 91 5.20 -1.27 -3.14
C ALA A 91 5.87 -2.64 -3.37
N HIS A 92 6.62 -2.77 -4.47
CA HIS A 92 7.31 -4.00 -4.85
C HIS A 92 8.83 -3.76 -4.94
N PRO A 93 9.54 -3.48 -3.82
CA PRO A 93 10.97 -3.23 -3.83
C PRO A 93 11.74 -4.47 -4.30
N PRO A 94 12.45 -4.44 -5.44
CA PRO A 94 12.98 -5.66 -6.06
C PRO A 94 14.01 -6.38 -5.19
N TYR A 95 14.82 -5.65 -4.45
CA TYR A 95 15.80 -6.26 -3.54
C TYR A 95 15.16 -6.91 -2.31
N ALA A 96 14.10 -6.30 -1.75
CA ALA A 96 13.36 -6.90 -0.64
C ALA A 96 12.65 -8.18 -1.11
N ILE A 97 12.04 -8.14 -2.30
CA ILE A 97 11.40 -9.33 -2.91
C ILE A 97 12.44 -10.42 -3.14
N ALA A 98 13.57 -10.11 -3.77
CA ALA A 98 14.62 -11.09 -3.99
C ALA A 98 15.15 -11.69 -2.67
N ARG A 99 15.31 -10.88 -1.65
CA ARG A 99 15.75 -11.33 -0.33
C ARG A 99 14.71 -12.21 0.37
N SER A 100 13.43 -11.88 0.25
CA SER A 100 12.35 -12.66 0.86
C SER A 100 12.24 -14.10 0.35
N LEU A 101 12.79 -14.40 -0.85
CA LEU A 101 12.86 -15.77 -1.37
C LEU A 101 13.89 -16.63 -0.64
N MET A 102 14.74 -16.04 0.20
CA MET A 102 15.88 -16.70 0.81
C MET A 102 15.87 -16.69 2.35
N CYS A 103 14.91 -16.01 2.96
CA CYS A 103 14.83 -15.88 4.42
C CYS A 103 13.42 -15.52 4.89
N ASP A 104 13.12 -15.87 6.12
CA ASP A 104 11.82 -15.58 6.77
C ASP A 104 11.79 -14.17 7.43
N GLU A 105 12.94 -13.51 7.49
CA GLU A 105 13.09 -12.18 8.06
C GLU A 105 14.25 -11.46 7.38
N ILE A 106 14.03 -10.20 6.98
CA ILE A 106 15.08 -9.34 6.44
C ILE A 106 15.60 -8.45 7.56
N VAL A 107 16.86 -8.62 7.94
CA VAL A 107 17.54 -7.78 8.92
C VAL A 107 18.49 -6.85 8.18
N PRO A 108 18.25 -5.51 8.21
CA PRO A 108 19.18 -4.55 7.62
C PRO A 108 20.51 -4.56 8.36
N ILE A 109 21.61 -4.51 7.59
CA ILE A 109 22.97 -4.47 8.14
C ILE A 109 23.62 -3.08 8.13
N ASN A 110 22.99 -2.13 7.42
CA ASN A 110 23.41 -0.74 7.41
C ASN A 110 22.78 0.03 8.58
N SER A 111 23.44 1.08 9.05
CA SER A 111 23.03 1.86 10.23
C SER A 111 21.63 2.46 10.10
N GLU A 112 21.31 3.03 8.93
CA GLU A 112 20.00 3.66 8.71
C GLU A 112 18.87 2.61 8.72
N GLY A 113 19.02 1.52 7.99
CA GLY A 113 18.02 0.44 7.97
C GLY A 113 17.85 -0.22 9.33
N SER A 114 18.94 -0.46 10.06
CA SER A 114 18.88 -1.01 11.42
C SER A 114 18.17 -0.07 12.39
N TYR A 115 18.35 1.24 12.25
CA TYR A 115 17.71 2.24 13.10
C TYR A 115 16.21 2.41 12.77
N LEU A 116 15.85 2.45 11.49
CA LEU A 116 14.48 2.76 11.05
C LEU A 116 13.56 1.54 10.99
N LEU A 117 14.08 0.41 10.53
CA LEU A 117 13.27 -0.77 10.23
C LEU A 117 13.48 -1.89 11.26
N HIS A 118 14.64 -1.93 11.93
CA HIS A 118 15.09 -3.03 12.78
C HIS A 118 15.06 -4.38 12.03
N LYS A 119 13.88 -4.82 11.65
CA LYS A 119 13.64 -6.04 10.86
C LYS A 119 12.35 -5.91 10.05
N VAL A 120 12.31 -6.63 8.93
CA VAL A 120 11.12 -6.76 8.08
C VAL A 120 10.73 -8.24 8.04
N PRO A 121 9.58 -8.62 8.58
CA PRO A 121 9.11 -10.01 8.54
C PRO A 121 8.73 -10.39 7.09
N VAL A 122 9.01 -11.63 6.72
CA VAL A 122 8.54 -12.22 5.48
C VAL A 122 7.33 -13.08 5.78
N VAL A 123 6.20 -12.76 5.18
CA VAL A 123 4.96 -13.52 5.36
C VAL A 123 4.75 -14.41 4.15
N HIS A 124 4.67 -15.72 4.39
CA HIS A 124 4.36 -16.70 3.36
C HIS A 124 2.86 -16.89 3.25
N THR A 125 2.32 -16.72 2.06
CA THR A 125 0.89 -16.93 1.78
C THR A 125 0.73 -17.83 0.57
N GLU A 126 -0.29 -18.69 0.57
CA GLU A 126 -0.62 -19.54 -0.58
C GLU A 126 -1.32 -18.76 -1.70
N LEU A 127 -1.94 -17.63 -1.35
CA LEU A 127 -2.67 -16.77 -2.27
C LEU A 127 -1.97 -15.42 -2.39
N THR A 128 -1.79 -14.99 -3.60
CA THR A 128 -1.18 -13.71 -3.90
C THR A 128 -2.18 -12.58 -3.94
N ALA A 129 -2.58 -11.76 -4.48
CA ALA A 129 -3.36 -10.55 -4.47
C ALA A 129 -4.75 -10.68 -3.81
N GLY A 130 -5.03 -9.82 -2.84
CA GLY A 130 -6.38 -9.61 -2.28
C GLY A 130 -6.93 -10.77 -1.42
N SER A 131 -6.08 -11.70 -1.01
CA SER A 131 -6.51 -12.81 -0.17
C SER A 131 -6.85 -12.35 1.25
N LYS A 132 -8.01 -12.77 1.73
CA LYS A 132 -8.34 -12.73 3.15
C LYS A 132 -7.56 -13.85 3.83
N GLN A 133 -6.57 -13.52 4.61
CA GLN A 133 -5.98 -14.41 5.60
C GLN A 133 -5.96 -13.71 6.95
#